data_9b0daf63b04b82cf96202179eaa652e0
#
_entry.id   9b0daf63b04b82cf96202179eaa652e0
#
_cell.length_a   1.000
_cell.length_b   1.000
_cell.length_c   1.000
_cell.angle_alpha   90.00
_cell.angle_beta   90.00
_cell.angle_gamma   90.00
#
_symmetry.space_group_name_H-M   'P 1'
#
loop_
_entity.id
_entity.type
_entity.pdbx_description
1 polymer ?
#
loop_
_entity_poly.entity_id
_entity_poly.type
_entity_poly.pdbx_seq_one_letter_code
_entity_poly.pdbx_strand_id
1 'polypeptide(L)'
;MPTPRQIREEAIKRSANWWYCDNILNHPGQCGLLRMDFPRVFILIRDQDIAYWADFEAWKNDIIEVKFFNPSERAEADLDEILTDAWNFLALIEEEEENQYELNNGYEDEY
;
A
#
# COMPACT_ATOMS: atom_id res chain seq x y z
N MET A 1 2.50 -24.41 -11.86
CA MET A 1 2.95 -23.28 -11.04
C MET A 1 2.68 -21.97 -11.76
N PRO A 2 2.15 -20.95 -11.09
CA PRO A 2 1.97 -19.66 -11.72
C PRO A 2 3.33 -19.01 -12.05
N THR A 3 3.38 -18.31 -13.17
CA THR A 3 4.57 -17.55 -13.55
C THR A 3 4.68 -16.29 -12.68
N PRO A 4 5.88 -15.67 -12.59
CA PRO A 4 6.02 -14.39 -11.90
C PRO A 4 5.05 -13.31 -12.40
N ARG A 5 4.79 -13.29 -13.72
CA ARG A 5 3.83 -12.35 -14.31
C ARG A 5 2.41 -12.59 -13.80
N GLN A 6 1.99 -13.86 -13.71
CA GLN A 6 0.66 -14.21 -13.20
C GLN A 6 0.50 -13.86 -11.74
N ILE A 7 1.54 -14.08 -10.94
CA ILE A 7 1.54 -13.70 -9.52
C ILE A 7 1.37 -12.18 -9.39
N ARG A 8 2.09 -11.41 -10.20
CA ARG A 8 1.98 -9.95 -10.20
C ARG A 8 0.59 -9.48 -10.62
N GLU A 9 0.04 -10.05 -11.69
CA GLU A 9 -1.30 -9.70 -12.17
C GLU A 9 -2.37 -9.97 -11.10
N GLU A 10 -2.26 -11.08 -10.40
CA GLU A 10 -3.18 -11.41 -9.32
C GLU A 10 -3.04 -10.46 -8.14
N ALA A 11 -1.81 -10.09 -7.78
CA ALA A 11 -1.55 -9.11 -6.72
C ALA A 11 -2.15 -7.75 -7.09
N ILE A 12 -2.04 -7.32 -8.34
CA ILE A 12 -2.64 -6.08 -8.82
C ILE A 12 -4.16 -6.13 -8.70
N LYS A 13 -4.79 -7.24 -9.06
CA LYS A 13 -6.24 -7.41 -8.93
C LYS A 13 -6.68 -7.30 -7.47
N ARG A 14 -5.94 -7.94 -6.56
CA ARG A 14 -6.25 -7.89 -5.13
C ARG A 14 -6.10 -6.49 -4.55
N SER A 15 -5.20 -5.68 -5.10
CA SER A 15 -4.95 -4.32 -4.65
C SER A 15 -5.81 -3.26 -5.35
N ALA A 16 -6.71 -3.67 -6.27
CA ALA A 16 -7.50 -2.74 -7.08
C ALA A 16 -8.40 -1.81 -6.26
N ASN A 17 -8.79 -2.24 -5.07
CA ASN A 17 -9.66 -1.47 -4.17
C ASN A 17 -8.89 -0.62 -3.16
N TRP A 18 -7.58 -0.63 -3.22
CA TRP A 18 -6.73 0.18 -2.36
C TRP A 18 -6.35 1.48 -3.04
N TRP A 19 -6.28 2.55 -2.24
CA TRP A 19 -5.87 3.87 -2.67
C TRP A 19 -4.80 4.42 -1.74
N TYR A 20 -3.84 5.13 -2.31
CA TYR A 20 -2.84 5.86 -1.56
C TYR A 20 -3.32 7.31 -1.41
N CYS A 21 -3.29 7.80 -0.17
CA CYS A 21 -3.75 9.16 0.18
C CYS A 21 -2.63 9.91 0.87
N ASP A 22 -2.45 11.18 0.48
CA ASP A 22 -1.47 12.05 1.08
C ASP A 22 -2.13 13.38 1.42
N ASN A 23 -1.95 13.85 2.66
CA ASN A 23 -2.42 15.16 3.09
C ASN A 23 -1.34 15.83 3.93
N ILE A 24 -0.37 16.39 3.25
CA ILE A 24 0.82 16.97 3.87
C ILE A 24 0.49 18.16 4.78
N LEU A 25 -0.64 18.85 4.56
CA LEU A 25 -1.03 20.00 5.38
C LEU A 25 -1.49 19.58 6.78
N ASN A 26 -2.30 18.52 6.86
CA ASN A 26 -2.86 18.05 8.12
C ASN A 26 -2.04 16.93 8.76
N HIS A 27 -1.31 16.16 7.95
CA HIS A 27 -0.55 15.00 8.38
C HIS A 27 0.86 15.01 7.78
N PRO A 28 1.70 16.01 8.14
CA PRO A 28 3.06 16.08 7.58
C PRO A 28 3.87 14.84 7.98
N GLY A 29 4.57 14.27 7.01
CA GLY A 29 5.37 13.06 7.23
C GLY A 29 4.57 11.78 7.36
N GLN A 30 3.26 11.82 7.03
CA GLN A 30 2.37 10.66 7.11
C GLN A 30 1.60 10.51 5.80
N CYS A 31 1.15 9.29 5.53
CA CYS A 31 0.26 9.02 4.41
C CYS A 31 -0.78 7.97 4.81
N GLY A 32 -1.79 7.81 3.97
CA GLY A 32 -2.88 6.90 4.26
C GLY A 32 -3.06 5.86 3.17
N LEU A 33 -3.51 4.69 3.58
CA LEU A 33 -3.97 3.63 2.69
C LEU A 33 -5.45 3.45 2.92
N LEU A 34 -6.26 3.61 1.87
CA LEU A 34 -7.70 3.51 1.94
C LEU A 34 -8.17 2.28 1.19
N ARG A 35 -8.89 1.40 1.88
CA ARG A 35 -9.56 0.27 1.25
C ARG A 35 -11.00 0.68 0.96
N MET A 36 -11.39 0.63 -0.32
CA MET A 36 -12.73 1.04 -0.78
C MET A 36 -13.73 -0.09 -0.76
N ASP A 37 -13.28 -1.34 -0.65
CA ASP A 37 -14.15 -2.51 -0.59
C ASP A 37 -14.41 -2.94 0.85
N PHE A 38 -15.42 -3.80 1.05
CA PHE A 38 -15.77 -4.31 2.37
C PHE A 38 -14.69 -5.28 2.90
N PRO A 39 -14.24 -5.15 4.16
CA PRO A 39 -14.52 -4.04 5.06
C PRO A 39 -13.71 -2.80 4.69
N ARG A 40 -14.36 -1.64 4.71
CA ARG A 40 -13.69 -0.38 4.39
C ARG A 40 -12.85 0.09 5.58
N VAL A 41 -11.60 0.38 5.30
CA VAL A 41 -10.64 0.73 6.35
C VAL A 41 -9.67 1.80 5.84
N PHE A 42 -9.26 2.69 6.75
CA PHE A 42 -8.21 3.67 6.50
C PHE A 42 -7.04 3.37 7.43
N ILE A 43 -5.84 3.26 6.87
CA ILE A 43 -4.63 2.96 7.62
C ILE A 43 -3.69 4.16 7.49
N LEU A 44 -3.37 4.79 8.61
CA LEU A 44 -2.43 5.92 8.64
C LEU A 44 -1.04 5.39 8.98
N ILE A 45 -0.07 5.69 8.12
CA ILE A 45 1.30 5.20 8.24
C ILE A 45 2.30 6.34 8.09
N ARG A 46 3.54 6.09 8.47
CA ARG A 46 4.65 7.00 8.22
C ARG A 46 4.95 7.04 6.72
N ASP A 47 5.15 8.23 6.17
CA ASP A 47 5.48 8.42 4.75
C ASP A 47 6.97 8.11 4.53
N GLN A 48 7.26 6.84 4.26
CA GLN A 48 8.61 6.34 4.03
C GLN A 48 8.58 5.28 2.94
N ASP A 49 9.73 5.07 2.30
CA ASP A 49 9.90 3.96 1.38
C ASP A 49 9.70 2.63 2.12
N ILE A 50 9.19 1.64 1.40
CA ILE A 50 8.96 0.32 2.00
C ILE A 50 10.25 -0.28 2.59
N ALA A 51 11.41 0.07 2.01
CA ALA A 51 12.71 -0.37 2.49
C ALA A 51 13.06 0.17 3.89
N TYR A 52 12.36 1.21 4.36
CA TYR A 52 12.51 1.71 5.73
C TYR A 52 12.18 0.64 6.77
N TRP A 53 11.19 -0.20 6.46
CA TRP A 53 10.82 -1.32 7.33
C TRP A 53 11.51 -2.59 6.85
N ALA A 54 12.14 -3.32 7.77
CA ALA A 54 12.89 -4.53 7.44
C ALA A 54 11.98 -5.62 6.83
N ASP A 55 10.74 -5.72 7.34
CA ASP A 55 9.76 -6.71 6.91
C ASP A 55 8.34 -6.26 7.26
N PHE A 56 7.37 -7.11 6.96
CA PHE A 56 5.97 -6.86 7.26
C PHE A 56 5.72 -6.62 8.76
N GLU A 57 6.36 -7.40 9.62
CA GLU A 57 6.15 -7.24 11.06
C GLU A 57 6.65 -5.89 11.57
N ALA A 58 7.80 -5.42 11.06
CA ALA A 58 8.32 -4.09 11.40
C ALA A 58 7.35 -2.99 10.96
N TRP A 59 6.79 -3.10 9.76
CA TRP A 59 5.81 -2.16 9.25
C TRP A 59 4.53 -2.17 10.07
N LYS A 60 4.01 -3.36 10.36
CA LYS A 60 2.79 -3.55 11.14
C LYS A 60 2.89 -2.88 12.52
N ASN A 61 4.05 -2.99 13.15
CA ASN A 61 4.28 -2.38 14.46
C ASN A 61 4.45 -0.86 14.39
N ASP A 62 4.74 -0.30 13.22
CA ASP A 62 4.92 1.15 13.04
C ASP A 62 3.65 1.85 12.51
N ILE A 63 2.57 1.13 12.31
CA ILE A 63 1.29 1.71 11.89
C ILE A 63 0.79 2.69 12.95
N ILE A 64 0.44 3.89 12.49
CA ILE A 64 0.00 4.97 13.38
C ILE A 64 -1.45 4.78 13.83
N GLU A 65 -2.33 4.47 12.88
CA GLU A 65 -3.77 4.31 13.15
C GLU A 65 -4.41 3.39 12.13
N VAL A 66 -5.36 2.57 12.59
CA VAL A 66 -6.24 1.79 11.73
C VAL A 66 -7.68 2.16 12.09
N LYS A 67 -8.41 2.71 11.12
CA LYS A 67 -9.77 3.18 11.33
C LYS A 67 -10.74 2.45 10.40
N PHE A 68 -11.72 1.77 10.99
CA PHE A 68 -12.83 1.20 10.24
C PHE A 68 -13.96 2.22 10.11
N PHE A 69 -14.49 2.39 8.91
CA PHE A 69 -15.58 3.33 8.68
C PHE A 69 -16.88 2.89 9.35
N ASN A 70 -17.05 1.57 9.48
CA ASN A 70 -18.20 1.01 10.17
C ASN A 70 -17.71 0.08 11.28
N PRO A 71 -17.99 0.38 12.57
CA PRO A 71 -17.54 -0.45 13.69
C PRO A 71 -17.99 -1.91 13.61
N SER A 72 -19.14 -2.20 12.98
CA SER A 72 -19.59 -3.58 12.83
C SER A 72 -18.73 -4.38 11.86
N GLU A 73 -18.11 -3.72 10.89
CA GLU A 73 -17.19 -4.37 9.95
C GLU A 73 -15.91 -4.85 10.65
N ARG A 74 -15.47 -4.11 11.67
CA ARG A 74 -14.28 -4.47 12.45
C ARG A 74 -14.43 -5.81 13.15
N ALA A 75 -15.61 -6.10 13.68
CA ALA A 75 -15.87 -7.34 14.42
C ALA A 75 -15.76 -8.58 13.56
N GLU A 76 -16.02 -8.45 12.26
CA GLU A 76 -16.01 -9.55 11.30
C GLU A 76 -14.72 -9.60 10.46
N ALA A 77 -13.88 -8.57 10.56
CA ALA A 77 -12.70 -8.43 9.71
C ALA A 77 -11.51 -9.22 10.24
N ASP A 78 -10.79 -9.87 9.33
CA ASP A 78 -9.47 -10.41 9.61
C ASP A 78 -8.43 -9.29 9.41
N LEU A 79 -8.01 -8.68 10.50
CA LEU A 79 -7.09 -7.55 10.45
C LEU A 79 -5.75 -7.92 9.83
N ASP A 80 -5.21 -9.10 10.13
CA ASP A 80 -3.93 -9.54 9.57
C ASP A 80 -4.00 -9.70 8.05
N GLU A 81 -5.11 -10.22 7.54
CA GLU A 81 -5.32 -10.33 6.10
C GLU A 81 -5.39 -8.96 5.44
N ILE A 82 -6.12 -8.02 6.05
CA ILE A 82 -6.23 -6.64 5.56
C ILE A 82 -4.86 -5.96 5.54
N LEU A 83 -4.09 -6.10 6.61
CA LEU A 83 -2.75 -5.50 6.71
C LEU A 83 -1.78 -6.14 5.71
N THR A 84 -1.88 -7.43 5.47
CA THR A 84 -1.08 -8.12 4.47
C THR A 84 -1.37 -7.57 3.07
N ASP A 85 -2.64 -7.38 2.73
CA ASP A 85 -3.03 -6.80 1.45
C ASP A 85 -2.52 -5.35 1.32
N ALA A 86 -2.59 -4.57 2.39
CA ALA A 86 -2.07 -3.20 2.40
C ALA A 86 -0.55 -3.16 2.17
N TRP A 87 0.19 -4.04 2.81
CA TRP A 87 1.64 -4.16 2.64
C TRP A 87 2.01 -4.51 1.19
N ASN A 88 1.28 -5.46 0.61
CA ASN A 88 1.47 -5.86 -0.79
C ASN A 88 1.15 -4.70 -1.74
N PHE A 89 0.12 -3.92 -1.43
CA PHE A 89 -0.21 -2.73 -2.20
C PHE A 89 0.93 -1.69 -2.18
N LEU A 90 1.52 -1.44 -1.01
CA LEU A 90 2.68 -0.55 -0.90
C LEU A 90 3.85 -1.02 -1.74
N ALA A 91 4.14 -2.31 -1.74
CA ALA A 91 5.20 -2.89 -2.53
C ALA A 91 4.97 -2.70 -4.03
N LEU A 92 3.72 -2.84 -4.48
CA LEU A 92 3.35 -2.62 -5.88
C LEU A 92 3.49 -1.16 -6.29
N ILE A 93 3.12 -0.21 -5.41
CA ILE A 93 3.29 1.22 -5.67
C ILE A 93 4.76 1.56 -5.88
N GLU A 94 5.64 1.09 -5.02
CA GLU A 94 7.07 1.37 -5.14
C GLU A 94 7.67 0.76 -6.39
N GLU A 95 7.29 -0.46 -6.73
CA GLU A 95 7.74 -1.10 -7.95
C GLU A 95 7.33 -0.31 -9.19
N GLU A 96 6.11 0.21 -9.20
CA GLU A 96 5.62 1.02 -10.32
C GLU A 96 6.35 2.36 -10.41
N GLU A 97 6.61 3.00 -9.28
CA GLU A 97 7.39 4.26 -9.25
C GLU A 97 8.79 4.06 -9.78
N GLU A 98 9.47 2.97 -9.41
CA GLU A 98 10.79 2.63 -9.93
C GLU A 98 10.77 2.42 -11.44
N ASN A 99 9.78 1.69 -11.95
CA ASN A 99 9.62 1.45 -13.37
C ASN A 99 9.42 2.76 -14.15
N GLN A 100 8.61 3.67 -13.63
CA GLN A 100 8.38 4.97 -14.26
C GLN A 100 9.62 5.84 -14.22
N TYR A 101 10.39 5.79 -13.14
CA TYR A 101 11.64 6.53 -13.03
C TYR A 101 12.65 6.05 -14.09
N GLU A 102 12.80 4.76 -14.28
CA GLU A 102 13.67 4.19 -15.30
C GLU A 102 13.25 4.59 -16.71
N LEU A 103 11.95 4.57 -16.98
CA LEU A 103 11.41 5.00 -18.27
C LEU A 103 11.70 6.48 -18.54
N ASN A 104 11.50 7.34 -17.54
CA ASN A 104 11.75 8.77 -17.66
C ASN A 104 13.24 9.05 -17.88
N ASN A 105 14.12 8.34 -17.18
CA ASN A 105 15.56 8.48 -17.38
C ASN A 105 16.01 8.02 -18.77
N GLY A 106 15.40 6.96 -19.29
CA GLY A 106 15.65 6.51 -20.65
C GLY A 106 15.31 7.57 -21.70
N TYR A 107 14.24 8.31 -21.48
CA TYR A 107 13.85 9.43 -22.33
C TYR A 107 14.84 10.59 -22.26
N GLU A 108 15.31 10.92 -21.08
CA GLU A 108 16.26 12.01 -20.88
C GLU A 108 17.62 11.73 -21.53
N ASP A 109 18.05 10.48 -21.52
CA ASP A 109 19.32 10.06 -22.10
C ASP A 109 19.35 10.15 -23.63
N GLU A 110 18.20 10.27 -24.28
CA GLU A 110 18.09 10.41 -25.72
C GLU A 110 18.24 11.85 -26.21
N TYR A 111 18.27 12.80 -25.31
CA TYR A 111 18.47 14.19 -25.62
C TYR A 111 19.95 14.60 -25.41
#